data_71de748d4886feda32e8baa7b5ee90d0
#
_entry.id   71de748d4886feda32e8baa7b5ee90d0
#
_cell.length_a   1.000
_cell.length_b   1.000
_cell.length_c   1.000
_cell.angle_alpha   90.00
_cell.angle_beta   90.00
_cell.angle_gamma   90.00
#
_symmetry.space_group_name_H-M   'P 1'
#
loop_
_entity.id
_entity.type
_entity.pdbx_description
1 polymer ?
#
loop_
_entity_poly.entity_id
_entity_poly.type
_entity_poly.pdbx_seq_one_letter_code
_entity_poly.pdbx_strand_id
1 'polypeptide(L)'
;MLEQFFPEFTQKLDEIDALYKKKMPIDEKTYQFLCFALSIKGRSKPCVLKHFKGALEAGATVEELSYIFALTVRESAGADDCWTHDVIGNWKEILAGNIKCTCAE
;
A
#
# COMPACT_ATOMS: atom_id res chain seq x y z
N MET A 1 -14.75 12.91 -12.81
CA MET A 1 -16.12 12.77 -12.28
C MET A 1 -16.30 13.50 -10.96
N LEU A 2 -15.50 13.23 -9.94
CA LEU A 2 -15.61 13.89 -8.63
C LEU A 2 -15.40 15.40 -8.70
N GLU A 3 -14.43 15.85 -9.49
CA GLU A 3 -14.14 17.29 -9.65
C GLU A 3 -15.33 18.06 -10.19
N GLN A 4 -16.12 17.43 -11.04
CA GLN A 4 -17.29 18.06 -11.67
C GLN A 4 -18.53 17.98 -10.78
N PHE A 5 -18.79 16.82 -10.17
CA PHE A 5 -20.05 16.56 -9.48
C PHE A 5 -19.95 16.66 -7.95
N PHE A 6 -18.75 16.56 -7.39
CA PHE A 6 -18.54 16.68 -5.95
C PHE A 6 -17.21 17.41 -5.66
N PRO A 7 -17.11 18.69 -6.10
CA PRO A 7 -15.85 19.44 -5.95
C PRO A 7 -15.43 19.66 -4.49
N GLU A 8 -16.38 19.72 -3.57
CA GLU A 8 -16.06 19.87 -2.15
C GLU A 8 -15.24 18.70 -1.62
N PHE A 9 -15.48 17.50 -2.13
CA PHE A 9 -14.73 16.32 -1.74
C PHE A 9 -13.27 16.41 -2.19
N THR A 10 -13.04 16.78 -3.46
CA THR A 10 -11.68 16.94 -3.99
C THR A 10 -10.93 18.07 -3.29
N GLN A 11 -11.62 19.14 -2.93
CA GLN A 11 -11.05 20.24 -2.17
C GLN A 11 -10.57 19.76 -0.79
N LYS A 12 -11.36 18.92 -0.12
CA LYS A 12 -10.96 18.35 1.18
C LYS A 12 -9.75 17.45 1.07
N LEU A 13 -9.63 16.67 0.00
CA LEU A 13 -8.43 15.86 -0.25
C LEU A 13 -7.19 16.75 -0.42
N ASP A 14 -7.33 17.85 -1.16
CA ASP A 14 -6.23 18.81 -1.33
C ASP A 14 -5.82 19.43 0.01
N GLU A 15 -6.78 19.74 0.87
CA GLU A 15 -6.52 20.27 2.21
C GLU A 15 -5.78 19.25 3.08
N ILE A 16 -6.12 17.97 2.96
CA ILE A 16 -5.43 16.88 3.68
C ILE A 16 -3.98 16.78 3.20
N ASP A 17 -3.75 16.82 1.89
CA ASP A 17 -2.40 16.77 1.33
C ASP A 17 -1.55 17.93 1.82
N ALA A 18 -2.11 19.13 1.86
CA ALA A 18 -1.44 20.31 2.36
C ALA A 18 -1.11 20.20 3.85
N LEU A 19 -2.00 19.59 4.63
CA LEU A 19 -1.79 19.36 6.06
C LEU A 19 -0.62 18.42 6.31
N TYR A 20 -0.52 17.33 5.56
CA TYR A 20 0.59 16.38 5.67
C TYR A 20 1.93 17.05 5.43
N LYS A 21 2.03 17.89 4.40
CA LYS A 21 3.27 18.61 4.09
C LYS A 21 3.62 19.65 5.15
N LYS A 22 2.63 20.33 5.69
CA LYS A 22 2.84 21.39 6.69
C LYS A 22 3.36 20.84 8.02
N LYS A 23 2.90 19.66 8.42
CA LYS A 23 3.20 19.06 9.73
C LYS A 23 4.08 17.80 9.63
N MET A 24 4.94 17.73 8.63
CA MET A 24 5.76 16.56 8.39
C MET A 24 6.95 16.50 9.37
N PRO A 25 6.94 15.57 10.37
CA PRO A 25 8.04 15.46 11.34
C PRO A 25 9.19 14.59 10.84
N ILE A 26 9.08 14.04 9.63
CA ILE A 26 10.10 13.21 9.00
C ILE A 26 10.64 13.95 7.77
N ASP A 27 11.81 13.56 7.28
CA ASP A 27 12.39 14.18 6.11
C ASP A 27 11.65 13.79 4.82
N GLU A 28 11.88 14.56 3.77
CA GLU A 28 11.21 14.37 2.48
C GLU A 28 11.52 13.00 1.88
N LYS A 29 12.78 12.55 1.97
CA LYS A 29 13.19 11.26 1.43
C LYS A 29 12.46 10.11 2.11
N THR A 30 12.38 10.14 3.45
CA THR A 30 11.64 9.12 4.22
C THR A 30 10.16 9.15 3.86
N TYR A 31 9.56 10.33 3.76
CA TYR A 31 8.18 10.50 3.35
C TYR A 31 7.93 9.84 1.99
N GLN A 32 8.81 10.11 1.01
CA GLN A 32 8.66 9.53 -0.32
C GLN A 32 8.82 8.00 -0.32
N PHE A 33 9.71 7.47 0.52
CA PHE A 33 9.87 6.03 0.68
C PHE A 33 8.59 5.38 1.20
N LEU A 34 7.99 5.96 2.24
CA LEU A 34 6.74 5.46 2.81
C LEU A 34 5.62 5.50 1.78
N CYS A 35 5.47 6.62 1.09
CA CYS A 35 4.45 6.77 0.07
C CYS A 35 4.65 5.80 -1.10
N PHE A 36 5.91 5.55 -1.49
CA PHE A 36 6.25 4.59 -2.53
C PHE A 36 5.77 3.18 -2.13
N ALA A 37 6.12 2.74 -0.93
CA ALA A 37 5.71 1.43 -0.42
C ALA A 37 4.18 1.30 -0.32
N LEU A 38 3.52 2.33 0.22
CA LEU A 38 2.06 2.35 0.36
C LEU A 38 1.36 2.35 -1.00
N SER A 39 1.94 3.03 -1.98
CA SER A 39 1.41 3.06 -3.35
C SER A 39 1.46 1.69 -4.02
N ILE A 40 2.53 0.93 -3.78
CA ILE A 40 2.66 -0.44 -4.29
C ILE A 40 1.57 -1.31 -3.66
N LYS A 41 1.38 -1.22 -2.35
CA LYS A 41 0.34 -1.98 -1.65
C LYS A 41 -1.06 -1.56 -2.09
N GLY A 42 -1.27 -0.28 -2.34
CA GLY A 42 -2.53 0.26 -2.83
C GLY A 42 -2.78 0.03 -4.32
N ARG A 43 -1.80 -0.53 -5.04
CA ARG A 43 -1.90 -0.78 -6.49
C ARG A 43 -2.17 0.48 -7.31
N SER A 44 -1.64 1.60 -6.87
CA SER A 44 -1.82 2.87 -7.56
C SER A 44 -0.62 3.17 -8.46
N LYS A 45 -0.73 2.81 -9.73
CA LYS A 45 0.34 3.03 -10.72
C LYS A 45 0.83 4.48 -10.77
N PRO A 46 -0.05 5.50 -10.86
CA PRO A 46 0.42 6.88 -10.91
C PRO A 46 1.13 7.30 -9.62
N CYS A 47 0.69 6.83 -8.46
CA CYS A 47 1.34 7.16 -7.19
C CYS A 47 2.70 6.48 -7.05
N VAL A 48 2.85 5.25 -7.52
CA VAL A 48 4.15 4.55 -7.54
C VAL A 48 5.16 5.37 -8.33
N LEU A 49 4.80 5.81 -9.53
CA LEU A 49 5.68 6.61 -10.37
C LEU A 49 5.99 7.97 -9.73
N LYS A 50 4.97 8.64 -9.19
CA LYS A 50 5.11 9.93 -8.53
C LYS A 50 6.11 9.87 -7.37
N HIS A 51 5.96 8.87 -6.51
CA HIS A 51 6.80 8.76 -5.32
C HIS A 51 8.18 8.18 -5.61
N PHE A 52 8.32 7.37 -6.65
CA PHE A 52 9.62 6.97 -7.16
C PHE A 52 10.43 8.20 -7.60
N LYS A 53 9.82 9.05 -8.41
CA LYS A 53 10.45 10.30 -8.86
C LYS A 53 10.72 11.24 -7.69
N GLY A 54 9.74 11.40 -6.81
CA GLY A 54 9.87 12.26 -5.64
C GLY A 54 11.01 11.83 -4.72
N ALA A 55 11.22 10.53 -4.56
CA ALA A 55 12.33 10.01 -3.77
C ALA A 55 13.68 10.34 -4.41
N LEU A 56 13.80 10.16 -5.73
CA LEU A 56 15.03 10.54 -6.45
C LEU A 56 15.31 12.04 -6.32
N GLU A 57 14.31 12.87 -6.43
CA GLU A 57 14.44 14.32 -6.25
C GLU A 57 14.86 14.70 -4.83
N ALA A 58 14.45 13.88 -3.85
CA ALA A 58 14.84 14.07 -2.45
C ALA A 58 16.20 13.45 -2.11
N GLY A 59 16.95 12.98 -3.10
CA GLY A 59 18.30 12.47 -2.93
C GLY A 59 18.41 10.96 -2.74
N ALA A 60 17.34 10.22 -2.95
CA ALA A 60 17.38 8.77 -2.88
C ALA A 60 18.14 8.17 -4.07
N THR A 61 18.70 6.99 -3.86
CA THR A 61 19.31 6.20 -4.92
C THR A 61 18.34 5.10 -5.38
N VAL A 62 18.56 4.59 -6.59
CA VAL A 62 17.79 3.46 -7.08
C VAL A 62 18.01 2.24 -6.21
N GLU A 63 19.21 2.08 -5.66
CA GLU A 63 19.52 1.00 -4.72
C GLU A 63 18.64 1.08 -3.47
N GLU A 64 18.51 2.27 -2.88
CA GLU A 64 17.63 2.48 -1.73
C GLU A 64 16.17 2.17 -2.07
N LEU A 65 15.70 2.63 -3.21
CA LEU A 65 14.33 2.35 -3.67
C LEU A 65 14.11 0.86 -3.93
N SER A 66 15.11 0.16 -4.46
CA SER A 66 15.05 -1.29 -4.65
C SER A 66 14.91 -2.03 -3.31
N TYR A 67 15.59 -1.54 -2.28
CA TYR A 67 15.47 -2.08 -0.93
C TYR A 67 14.05 -1.88 -0.39
N ILE A 68 13.48 -0.70 -0.53
CA ILE A 68 12.11 -0.41 -0.10
C ILE A 68 11.11 -1.30 -0.85
N PHE A 69 11.32 -1.48 -2.16
CA PHE A 69 10.52 -2.39 -2.97
C PHE A 69 10.59 -3.83 -2.42
N ALA A 70 11.80 -4.29 -2.14
CA ALA A 70 12.01 -5.64 -1.61
C ALA A 70 11.33 -5.84 -0.25
N LEU A 71 11.42 -4.85 0.64
CA LEU A 71 10.70 -4.87 1.92
C LEU A 71 9.20 -4.98 1.71
N THR A 72 8.66 -4.20 0.79
CA THR A 72 7.22 -4.20 0.47
C THR A 72 6.78 -5.57 -0.01
N VAL A 73 7.55 -6.20 -0.89
CA VAL A 73 7.28 -7.56 -1.39
C VAL A 73 7.33 -8.57 -0.25
N ARG A 74 8.34 -8.48 0.60
CA ARG A 74 8.50 -9.41 1.72
C ARG A 74 7.36 -9.30 2.74
N GLU A 75 6.97 -8.09 3.08
CA GLU A 75 5.85 -7.88 4.00
C GLU A 75 4.54 -8.35 3.39
N SER A 76 4.35 -8.17 2.08
CA SER A 76 3.18 -8.69 1.37
C SER A 76 3.13 -10.21 1.43
N ALA A 77 4.28 -10.87 1.23
CA ALA A 77 4.37 -12.33 1.29
C ALA A 77 4.01 -12.85 2.69
N GLY A 78 4.50 -12.19 3.74
CA GLY A 78 4.16 -12.54 5.11
C GLY A 78 2.68 -12.39 5.41
N ALA A 79 2.07 -11.30 4.95
CA ALA A 79 0.66 -11.05 5.13
C ALA A 79 -0.18 -12.11 4.41
N ASP A 80 0.18 -12.46 3.18
CA ASP A 80 -0.51 -13.48 2.39
C ASP A 80 -0.40 -14.85 3.05
N ASP A 81 0.77 -15.17 3.57
CA ASP A 81 1.01 -16.42 4.27
C ASP A 81 0.15 -16.52 5.53
N CYS A 82 0.16 -15.52 6.37
CA CYS A 82 -0.63 -15.49 7.60
C CYS A 82 -2.13 -15.56 7.31
N TRP A 83 -2.59 -14.78 6.33
CA TRP A 83 -3.99 -14.75 5.96
C TRP A 83 -4.46 -16.12 5.44
N THR A 84 -3.64 -16.75 4.60
CA THR A 84 -3.95 -18.05 4.01
C THR A 84 -4.06 -19.12 5.09
N HIS A 85 -3.12 -19.13 6.03
CA HIS A 85 -3.15 -20.09 7.15
C HIS A 85 -4.37 -19.87 8.04
N ASP A 86 -4.80 -18.64 8.22
CA ASP A 86 -6.02 -18.33 8.97
C ASP A 86 -7.26 -18.95 8.31
N VAL A 87 -7.31 -18.93 6.98
CA VAL A 87 -8.44 -19.43 6.21
C VAL A 87 -8.43 -20.95 6.11
N ILE A 88 -7.27 -21.57 5.85
CA ILE A 88 -7.16 -23.00 5.59
C ILE A 88 -6.30 -23.76 6.61
N GLY A 89 -6.16 -23.20 7.82
CA GLY A 89 -5.33 -23.81 8.86
C GLY A 89 -5.79 -25.22 9.27
N ASN A 90 -7.07 -25.50 9.11
CA ASN A 90 -7.66 -26.82 9.38
C ASN A 90 -7.90 -27.63 8.10
N TRP A 91 -6.98 -27.54 7.15
CA TRP A 91 -7.10 -28.18 5.84
C TRP A 91 -7.29 -29.70 5.92
N LYS A 92 -6.75 -30.36 6.96
CA LYS A 92 -6.93 -31.81 7.15
C LYS A 92 -8.39 -32.16 7.40
N GLU A 93 -9.11 -31.35 8.17
CA GLU A 93 -10.53 -31.52 8.43
C GLU A 93 -11.35 -31.21 7.18
N ILE A 94 -10.92 -30.22 6.40
CA ILE A 94 -11.55 -29.90 5.13
C ILE A 94 -11.46 -31.10 4.17
N LEU A 95 -10.29 -31.72 4.06
CA LEU A 95 -10.09 -32.92 3.24
C LEU A 95 -10.94 -34.11 3.73
N ALA A 96 -11.15 -34.20 5.03
CA ALA A 96 -11.98 -35.25 5.60
C ALA A 96 -13.49 -35.01 5.44
N GLY A 97 -13.88 -33.87 4.88
CA GLY A 97 -15.29 -33.52 4.67
C GLY A 97 -15.98 -32.96 5.91
N ASN A 98 -15.25 -32.65 6.98
CA ASN A 98 -15.82 -32.18 8.24
C ASN A 98 -16.20 -30.70 8.23
N ILE A 99 -15.70 -29.95 7.25
CA ILE A 99 -15.97 -28.51 7.12
C ILE A 99 -16.51 -28.25 5.71
N LYS A 100 -17.62 -27.53 5.64
CA LYS A 100 -18.23 -27.15 4.37
C LYS A 100 -17.80 -25.75 3.97
N CYS A 101 -17.59 -25.55 2.67
CA CYS A 101 -17.36 -24.22 2.12
C CYS A 101 -18.67 -23.44 2.10
N THR A 102 -18.66 -22.25 2.68
CA THR A 102 -19.83 -21.36 2.68
C THR A 102 -19.76 -20.29 1.59
N CYS A 103 -18.68 -20.26 0.85
CA CYS A 103 -18.45 -19.22 -0.17
C CYS A 103 -19.39 -19.34 -1.37
N ALA A 104 -19.98 -20.52 -1.59
CA ALA A 104 -20.85 -20.77 -2.73
C ALA A 104 -22.31 -20.38 -2.48
N GLU A 105 -22.64 -19.97 -1.30
CA GLU A 105 -23.97 -19.51 -0.94
C GLU A 105 -24.12 -18.02 -1.26
#